data_c709e1097db816898843d19b086d3a3f
#
_entry.id   c709e1097db816898843d19b086d3a3f
#
_cell.length_a   1.000
_cell.length_b   1.000
_cell.length_c   1.000
_cell.angle_alpha   90.00
_cell.angle_beta   90.00
_cell.angle_gamma   90.00
#
_symmetry.space_group_name_H-M   'P 1'
#
loop_
_entity.id
_entity.type
_entity.pdbx_description
1 polymer ?
#
loop_
_entity_poly.entity_id
_entity_poly.type
_entity_poly.pdbx_seq_one_letter_code
_entity_poly.pdbx_strand_id
1 'polypeptide(L)'
;MDHSKVSYPEKPVVSFMKLTQDRVVLEIMRGCIRGCRFCQAGMIYRPTRPKDVNLLKGYAEKMLASTGHEEITFSSLSSSDYEELPELTDCLIEKMDNEHVNISLPSLRIDAFSLDVMSKIQDVKKSSLTFAPEAGTQRLRNVINKGLTKENIMDGALKAFKGGWDKVKLYFMMGLPTETYDDIAGIADLSEAVSYTHLRAHETTLHL
;
A
#
# COMPACT_ATOMS: atom_id res chain seq x y z
N MET A 1 -22.29 9.42 -8.00
CA MET A 1 -22.77 8.04 -8.20
C MET A 1 -22.55 7.33 -6.87
N ASP A 2 -23.58 6.77 -6.30
CA ASP A 2 -23.54 6.07 -5.02
C ASP A 2 -23.03 4.63 -5.26
N HIS A 3 -21.85 4.31 -4.73
CA HIS A 3 -21.20 3.01 -4.94
C HIS A 3 -21.90 1.85 -4.20
N SER A 4 -22.76 2.13 -3.22
CA SER A 4 -23.57 1.11 -2.54
C SER A 4 -24.61 0.48 -3.46
N LYS A 5 -24.97 1.18 -4.54
CA LYS A 5 -25.99 0.76 -5.53
C LYS A 5 -25.40 0.15 -6.81
N VAL A 6 -24.08 0.06 -6.90
CA VAL A 6 -23.39 -0.52 -8.05
C VAL A 6 -23.26 -2.03 -7.85
N SER A 7 -23.69 -2.80 -8.85
CA SER A 7 -23.47 -4.25 -8.86
C SER A 7 -21.98 -4.56 -8.83
N TYR A 8 -21.56 -5.42 -7.90
CA TYR A 8 -20.20 -5.91 -7.78
C TYR A 8 -20.22 -7.44 -7.99
N PRO A 9 -19.27 -8.01 -8.74
CA PRO A 9 -19.28 -9.45 -9.00
C PRO A 9 -18.99 -10.22 -7.71
N GLU A 10 -20.00 -10.93 -7.20
CA GLU A 10 -19.89 -11.77 -6.00
C GLU A 10 -19.32 -13.16 -6.31
N LYS A 11 -19.34 -13.55 -7.60
CA LYS A 11 -18.82 -14.82 -8.13
C LYS A 11 -17.91 -14.51 -9.32
N PRO A 12 -16.66 -14.09 -9.08
CA PRO A 12 -15.72 -13.82 -10.16
C PRO A 12 -15.39 -15.09 -10.93
N VAL A 13 -15.08 -14.93 -12.22
CA VAL A 13 -14.68 -16.03 -13.09
C VAL A 13 -13.28 -16.47 -12.69
N VAL A 14 -13.10 -17.76 -12.44
CA VAL A 14 -11.82 -18.38 -12.13
C VAL A 14 -11.23 -18.99 -13.41
N SER A 15 -9.95 -18.76 -13.65
CA SER A 15 -9.22 -19.31 -14.81
C SER A 15 -8.87 -20.77 -14.58
N PHE A 16 -8.91 -21.57 -15.67
CA PHE A 16 -8.35 -22.93 -15.66
C PHE A 16 -6.80 -22.94 -15.71
N MET A 17 -6.19 -21.85 -16.13
CA MET A 17 -4.74 -21.71 -16.19
C MET A 17 -4.24 -20.96 -14.95
N LYS A 18 -3.04 -21.31 -14.48
CA LYS A 18 -2.37 -20.55 -13.42
C LYS A 18 -2.09 -19.13 -13.91
N LEU A 19 -2.63 -18.16 -13.21
CA LEU A 19 -2.42 -16.75 -13.45
C LEU A 19 -1.32 -16.18 -12.56
N THR A 20 -0.70 -15.09 -13.00
CA THR A 20 0.27 -14.34 -12.17
C THR A 20 -0.40 -13.73 -10.94
N GLN A 21 -1.69 -13.38 -11.06
CA GLN A 21 -2.49 -12.80 -9.98
C GLN A 21 -3.76 -13.64 -9.76
N ASP A 22 -3.57 -14.81 -9.17
CA ASP A 22 -4.63 -15.79 -8.90
C ASP A 22 -5.20 -15.56 -7.49
N ARG A 23 -6.07 -14.55 -7.36
CA ARG A 23 -6.57 -14.05 -6.08
C ARG A 23 -7.86 -13.27 -6.21
N VAL A 24 -8.57 -13.11 -5.10
CA VAL A 24 -9.71 -12.19 -5.00
C VAL A 24 -9.20 -10.75 -4.97
N VAL A 25 -9.78 -9.88 -5.77
CA VAL A 25 -9.49 -8.43 -5.75
C VAL A 25 -10.70 -7.69 -5.21
N LEU A 26 -10.54 -7.00 -4.09
CA LEU A 26 -11.58 -6.23 -3.42
C LEU A 26 -11.29 -4.73 -3.56
N GLU A 27 -12.04 -4.01 -4.40
CA GLU A 27 -11.93 -2.56 -4.52
C GLU A 27 -12.55 -1.89 -3.29
N ILE A 28 -11.69 -1.39 -2.39
CA ILE A 28 -12.13 -0.76 -1.13
C ILE A 28 -12.52 0.70 -1.30
N MET A 29 -11.87 1.40 -2.22
CA MET A 29 -12.08 2.83 -2.46
C MET A 29 -11.74 3.17 -3.90
N ARG A 30 -12.52 4.05 -4.50
CA ARG A 30 -12.23 4.63 -5.83
C ARG A 30 -11.89 6.11 -5.70
N GLY A 31 -10.88 6.55 -6.46
CA GLY A 31 -10.36 7.91 -6.41
C GLY A 31 -9.16 8.07 -5.50
N CYS A 32 -8.61 9.28 -5.47
CA CYS A 32 -7.46 9.63 -4.64
C CYS A 32 -7.56 11.09 -4.20
N ILE A 33 -7.34 11.36 -2.90
CA ILE A 33 -7.35 12.72 -2.34
C ILE A 33 -6.05 13.47 -2.65
N ARG A 34 -5.00 12.75 -3.06
CA ARG A 34 -3.67 13.33 -3.31
C ARG A 34 -3.67 14.10 -4.63
N GLY A 35 -2.86 15.12 -4.70
CA GLY A 35 -2.78 16.02 -5.85
C GLY A 35 -1.44 15.94 -6.57
N CYS A 36 -0.83 14.75 -6.69
CA CYS A 36 0.44 14.57 -7.40
C CYS A 36 0.28 15.04 -8.85
N ARG A 37 1.13 15.98 -9.31
CA ARG A 37 0.96 16.66 -10.60
C ARG A 37 1.16 15.75 -11.81
N PHE A 38 1.91 14.68 -11.67
CA PHE A 38 2.12 13.68 -12.72
C PHE A 38 0.99 12.65 -12.82
N CYS A 39 0.11 12.58 -11.81
CA CYS A 39 -0.86 11.49 -11.69
C CYS A 39 -2.22 11.86 -12.30
N GLN A 40 -2.53 11.30 -13.46
CA GLN A 40 -3.82 11.48 -14.11
C GLN A 40 -4.98 10.92 -13.28
N ALA A 41 -4.76 9.80 -12.58
CA ALA A 41 -5.79 9.14 -11.77
C ALA A 41 -6.34 10.05 -10.66
N GLY A 42 -5.47 10.86 -10.03
CA GLY A 42 -5.87 11.84 -9.04
C GLY A 42 -6.72 12.99 -9.60
N MET A 43 -6.76 13.17 -10.91
CA MET A 43 -7.59 14.18 -11.58
C MET A 43 -8.91 13.58 -12.09
N ILE A 44 -8.86 12.42 -12.74
CA ILE A 44 -10.03 11.80 -13.39
C ILE A 44 -10.99 11.21 -12.35
N TYR A 45 -10.48 10.60 -11.29
CA TYR A 45 -11.28 9.84 -10.33
C TYR A 45 -11.63 10.63 -9.06
N ARG A 46 -11.83 11.92 -9.16
CA ARG A 46 -12.38 12.74 -8.07
C ARG A 46 -13.89 12.82 -8.13
N PRO A 47 -14.58 12.90 -6.97
CA PRO A 47 -14.09 12.76 -5.58
C PRO A 47 -13.74 11.32 -5.22
N THR A 48 -13.06 11.12 -4.08
CA THR A 48 -12.89 9.80 -3.49
C THR A 48 -14.23 9.21 -3.07
N ARG A 49 -14.37 7.93 -3.25
CA ARG A 49 -15.59 7.18 -2.96
C ARG A 49 -15.22 5.89 -2.24
N PRO A 50 -15.10 5.92 -0.91
CA PRO A 50 -14.92 4.72 -0.10
C PRO A 50 -16.18 3.85 -0.18
N LYS A 51 -16.03 2.55 -0.05
CA LYS A 51 -17.11 1.61 0.13
C LYS A 51 -17.28 1.34 1.62
N ASP A 52 -18.51 1.11 2.03
CA ASP A 52 -18.85 0.72 3.40
C ASP A 52 -18.17 -0.60 3.79
N VAL A 53 -17.63 -0.64 5.00
CA VAL A 53 -16.84 -1.78 5.50
C VAL A 53 -17.67 -3.06 5.58
N ASN A 54 -18.96 -2.98 5.97
CA ASN A 54 -19.82 -4.17 6.08
C ASN A 54 -20.16 -4.75 4.71
N LEU A 55 -20.32 -3.87 3.70
CA LEU A 55 -20.49 -4.29 2.32
C LEU A 55 -19.24 -5.03 1.82
N LEU A 56 -18.05 -4.51 2.13
CA LEU A 56 -16.78 -5.13 1.75
C LEU A 56 -16.56 -6.49 2.42
N LYS A 57 -16.92 -6.62 3.70
CA LYS A 57 -16.90 -7.91 4.42
C LYS A 57 -17.76 -8.94 3.72
N GLY A 58 -19.00 -8.58 3.38
CA GLY A 58 -19.91 -9.47 2.67
C GLY A 58 -19.43 -9.87 1.27
N TYR A 59 -18.80 -8.96 0.53
CA TYR A 59 -18.20 -9.30 -0.77
C TYR A 59 -17.00 -10.23 -0.63
N ALA A 60 -16.11 -9.98 0.33
CA ALA A 60 -14.94 -10.82 0.57
C ALA A 60 -15.36 -12.27 0.85
N GLU A 61 -16.31 -12.48 1.76
CA GLU A 61 -16.82 -13.81 2.11
C GLU A 61 -17.41 -14.55 0.89
N LYS A 62 -18.28 -13.88 0.12
CA LYS A 62 -18.92 -14.48 -1.05
C LYS A 62 -17.91 -14.81 -2.15
N MET A 63 -16.97 -13.90 -2.40
CA MET A 63 -15.96 -14.09 -3.45
C MET A 63 -15.00 -15.22 -3.09
N LEU A 64 -14.50 -15.28 -1.86
CA LEU A 64 -13.62 -16.37 -1.40
C LEU A 64 -14.35 -17.71 -1.43
N ALA A 65 -15.56 -17.79 -0.89
CA ALA A 65 -16.36 -19.02 -0.88
C ALA A 65 -16.70 -19.52 -2.30
N SER A 66 -16.84 -18.61 -3.29
CA SER A 66 -17.18 -18.98 -4.66
C SER A 66 -15.97 -19.34 -5.53
N THR A 67 -14.78 -18.90 -5.17
CA THR A 67 -13.55 -19.08 -5.97
C THR A 67 -12.58 -20.08 -5.40
N GLY A 68 -12.57 -20.26 -4.08
CA GLY A 68 -11.58 -21.07 -3.38
C GLY A 68 -10.17 -20.46 -3.36
N HIS A 69 -10.03 -19.15 -3.65
CA HIS A 69 -8.74 -18.48 -3.56
C HIS A 69 -8.28 -18.31 -2.11
N GLU A 70 -6.99 -18.46 -1.88
CA GLU A 70 -6.33 -18.30 -0.57
C GLU A 70 -5.66 -16.91 -0.40
N GLU A 71 -5.92 -15.98 -1.29
CA GLU A 71 -5.39 -14.62 -1.23
C GLU A 71 -6.47 -13.60 -1.61
N ILE A 72 -6.56 -12.53 -0.82
CA ILE A 72 -7.37 -11.35 -1.10
C ILE A 72 -6.48 -10.11 -1.20
N THR A 73 -6.66 -9.32 -2.26
CA THR A 73 -5.95 -8.06 -2.46
C THR A 73 -6.91 -6.90 -2.36
N PHE A 74 -6.60 -5.92 -1.54
CA PHE A 74 -7.36 -4.66 -1.52
C PHE A 74 -6.90 -3.77 -2.66
N SER A 75 -7.84 -3.30 -3.46
CA SER A 75 -7.56 -2.44 -4.60
C SER A 75 -8.03 -1.02 -4.34
N SER A 76 -7.10 -0.07 -4.46
CA SER A 76 -7.36 1.36 -4.46
C SER A 76 -6.17 2.13 -5.05
N LEU A 77 -6.33 3.44 -5.27
CA LEU A 77 -5.20 4.32 -5.65
C LEU A 77 -4.34 4.72 -4.45
N SER A 78 -4.84 4.56 -3.22
CA SER A 78 -4.12 4.83 -1.97
C SER A 78 -4.81 4.12 -0.81
N SER A 79 -4.44 2.88 -0.57
CA SER A 79 -5.10 2.04 0.45
C SER A 79 -4.93 2.59 1.87
N SER A 80 -3.82 3.28 2.14
CA SER A 80 -3.57 3.93 3.43
C SER A 80 -4.50 5.12 3.73
N ASP A 81 -5.21 5.65 2.73
CA ASP A 81 -6.16 6.76 2.89
C ASP A 81 -7.61 6.26 3.10
N TYR A 82 -7.82 4.95 3.22
CA TYR A 82 -9.11 4.36 3.56
C TYR A 82 -9.25 4.30 5.09
N GLU A 83 -10.14 5.10 5.66
CA GLU A 83 -10.25 5.30 7.12
C GLU A 83 -10.63 4.02 7.88
N GLU A 84 -11.46 3.17 7.27
CA GLU A 84 -11.93 1.92 7.86
C GLU A 84 -10.99 0.72 7.58
N LEU A 85 -9.76 0.97 7.08
CA LEU A 85 -8.79 -0.08 6.77
C LEU A 85 -8.46 -0.98 7.98
N PRO A 86 -8.24 -0.44 9.20
CA PRO A 86 -7.97 -1.27 10.37
C PRO A 86 -9.14 -2.21 10.69
N GLU A 87 -10.37 -1.68 10.70
CA GLU A 87 -11.55 -2.47 10.99
C GLU A 87 -11.79 -3.58 9.96
N LEU A 88 -11.62 -3.26 8.66
CA LEU A 88 -11.75 -4.24 7.59
C LEU A 88 -10.72 -5.35 7.73
N THR A 89 -9.47 -4.97 8.03
CA THR A 89 -8.36 -5.92 8.18
C THR A 89 -8.58 -6.84 9.37
N ASP A 90 -8.92 -6.29 10.54
CA ASP A 90 -9.15 -7.06 11.76
C ASP A 90 -10.28 -8.08 11.57
N CYS A 91 -11.39 -7.64 11.01
CA CYS A 91 -12.53 -8.53 10.76
C CYS A 91 -12.19 -9.66 9.77
N LEU A 92 -11.42 -9.38 8.72
CA LEU A 92 -11.04 -10.40 7.74
C LEU A 92 -10.03 -11.39 8.33
N ILE A 93 -9.08 -10.93 9.15
CA ILE A 93 -8.13 -11.81 9.84
C ILE A 93 -8.89 -12.72 10.80
N GLU A 94 -9.74 -12.19 11.68
CA GLU A 94 -10.50 -12.98 12.65
C GLU A 94 -11.38 -14.06 12.00
N LYS A 95 -12.03 -13.73 10.88
CA LYS A 95 -12.90 -14.67 10.17
C LYS A 95 -12.14 -15.71 9.36
N MET A 96 -10.96 -15.35 8.87
CA MET A 96 -10.19 -16.17 7.93
C MET A 96 -9.00 -16.89 8.58
N ASP A 97 -8.80 -16.72 9.89
CA ASP A 97 -7.71 -17.38 10.64
C ASP A 97 -7.75 -18.90 10.47
N ASN A 98 -8.93 -19.48 10.35
CA ASN A 98 -9.13 -20.90 10.09
C ASN A 98 -9.01 -21.30 8.60
N GLU A 99 -9.02 -20.35 7.67
CA GLU A 99 -9.04 -20.61 6.22
C GLU A 99 -7.69 -20.32 5.53
N HIS A 100 -6.68 -19.88 6.29
CA HIS A 100 -5.33 -19.54 5.77
C HIS A 100 -5.34 -18.53 4.61
N VAL A 101 -6.27 -17.58 4.61
CA VAL A 101 -6.37 -16.55 3.57
C VAL A 101 -5.38 -15.43 3.81
N ASN A 102 -4.54 -15.16 2.82
CA ASN A 102 -3.56 -14.08 2.87
C ASN A 102 -4.16 -12.74 2.44
N ILE A 103 -3.85 -11.66 3.15
CA ILE A 103 -4.25 -10.30 2.77
C ILE A 103 -3.07 -9.57 2.15
N SER A 104 -3.28 -8.98 0.97
CA SER A 104 -2.29 -8.16 0.28
C SER A 104 -2.76 -6.71 0.18
N LEU A 105 -1.91 -5.78 0.60
CA LEU A 105 -2.16 -4.33 0.56
C LEU A 105 -1.20 -3.66 -0.43
N PRO A 106 -1.55 -3.53 -1.70
CA PRO A 106 -0.82 -2.69 -2.63
C PRO A 106 -1.10 -1.20 -2.38
N SER A 107 -0.29 -0.33 -2.97
CA SER A 107 -0.51 1.13 -2.97
C SER A 107 -0.46 1.78 -1.58
N LEU A 108 0.46 1.31 -0.74
CA LEU A 108 0.73 1.92 0.56
C LEU A 108 1.54 3.20 0.40
N ARG A 109 1.16 4.23 1.13
CA ARG A 109 1.94 5.46 1.27
C ARG A 109 2.78 5.38 2.52
N ILE A 110 4.02 5.84 2.41
CA ILE A 110 4.98 5.78 3.52
C ILE A 110 4.61 6.72 4.68
N ASP A 111 3.97 7.85 4.40
CA ASP A 111 3.49 8.84 5.37
C ASP A 111 2.23 8.40 6.15
N ALA A 112 1.48 7.44 5.60
CA ALA A 112 0.29 6.87 6.20
C ALA A 112 0.48 5.38 6.53
N PHE A 113 1.73 4.96 6.70
CA PHE A 113 2.06 3.59 7.04
C PHE A 113 1.75 3.29 8.51
N SER A 114 0.83 2.36 8.74
CA SER A 114 0.46 1.87 10.08
C SER A 114 1.14 0.54 10.36
N LEU A 115 2.00 0.50 11.37
CA LEU A 115 2.63 -0.73 11.84
C LEU A 115 1.60 -1.72 12.36
N ASP A 116 0.56 -1.25 13.08
CA ASP A 116 -0.44 -2.11 13.70
C ASP A 116 -1.22 -2.92 12.66
N VAL A 117 -1.64 -2.26 11.57
CA VAL A 117 -2.32 -2.94 10.46
C VAL A 117 -1.39 -3.91 9.75
N MET A 118 -0.15 -3.49 9.53
CA MET A 118 0.80 -4.29 8.76
C MET A 118 1.35 -5.48 9.53
N SER A 119 1.58 -5.38 10.84
CA SER A 119 2.03 -6.50 11.67
C SER A 119 0.99 -7.63 11.68
N LYS A 120 -0.28 -7.30 11.84
CA LYS A 120 -1.38 -8.28 11.78
C LYS A 120 -1.43 -9.04 10.46
N ILE A 121 -1.22 -8.33 9.34
CA ILE A 121 -1.19 -8.97 8.00
C ILE A 121 0.05 -9.84 7.82
N GLN A 122 1.19 -9.46 8.41
CA GLN A 122 2.44 -10.21 8.31
C GLN A 122 2.45 -11.54 9.05
N ASP A 123 1.68 -11.66 10.12
CA ASP A 123 1.58 -12.91 10.88
C ASP A 123 1.07 -14.05 9.97
N VAL A 124 0.32 -13.71 8.91
CA VAL A 124 -0.16 -14.67 7.91
C VAL A 124 0.88 -14.90 6.81
N LYS A 125 1.47 -13.85 6.22
CA LYS A 125 2.51 -13.94 5.18
C LYS A 125 3.34 -12.67 5.06
N LYS A 126 4.67 -12.80 5.12
CA LYS A 126 5.59 -11.69 4.87
C LYS A 126 5.55 -11.27 3.39
N SER A 127 5.09 -10.06 3.13
CA SER A 127 5.14 -9.42 1.82
C SER A 127 6.23 -8.35 1.76
N SER A 128 6.80 -8.08 0.58
CA SER A 128 7.74 -6.98 0.42
C SER A 128 7.02 -5.65 0.49
N LEU A 129 7.56 -4.69 1.24
CA LEU A 129 7.05 -3.32 1.24
C LEU A 129 7.60 -2.52 0.07
N THR A 130 6.71 -1.79 -0.59
CA THR A 130 7.06 -0.90 -1.68
C THR A 130 6.56 0.51 -1.37
N PHE A 131 7.46 1.46 -1.41
CA PHE A 131 7.15 2.88 -1.26
C PHE A 131 7.60 3.66 -2.49
N ALA A 132 6.89 4.73 -2.81
CA ALA A 132 7.13 5.56 -3.97
C ALA A 132 7.42 7.01 -3.57
N PRO A 133 8.67 7.37 -3.20
CA PRO A 133 9.08 8.76 -3.03
C PRO A 133 8.97 9.57 -4.32
N GLU A 134 9.13 8.93 -5.47
CA GLU A 134 9.11 9.42 -6.85
C GLU A 134 10.32 10.29 -7.21
N ALA A 135 10.83 11.12 -6.28
CA ALA A 135 11.99 11.97 -6.52
C ALA A 135 12.99 11.93 -5.35
N GLY A 136 14.26 12.04 -5.64
CA GLY A 136 15.35 11.98 -4.66
C GLY A 136 15.39 13.19 -3.74
N THR A 137 15.19 14.40 -4.30
CA THR A 137 15.27 15.65 -3.53
C THR A 137 13.92 16.15 -3.04
N GLN A 138 13.92 16.87 -1.93
CA GLN A 138 12.73 17.55 -1.42
C GLN A 138 12.19 18.58 -2.41
N ARG A 139 13.10 19.32 -3.07
CA ARG A 139 12.76 20.30 -4.10
C ARG A 139 11.87 19.66 -5.18
N LEU A 140 12.31 18.55 -5.75
CA LEU A 140 11.60 17.91 -6.85
C LEU A 140 10.30 17.23 -6.37
N ARG A 141 10.28 16.66 -5.15
CA ARG A 141 9.03 16.18 -4.53
C ARG A 141 7.99 17.30 -4.37
N ASN A 142 8.43 18.52 -4.03
CA ASN A 142 7.54 19.68 -3.96
C ASN A 142 7.06 20.11 -5.35
N VAL A 143 7.94 20.08 -6.36
CA VAL A 143 7.56 20.40 -7.76
C VAL A 143 6.44 19.47 -8.25
N ILE A 144 6.54 18.17 -7.99
CA ILE A 144 5.52 17.19 -8.41
C ILE A 144 4.34 17.10 -7.43
N ASN A 145 4.34 17.89 -6.36
CA ASN A 145 3.31 17.86 -5.31
C ASN A 145 3.10 16.47 -4.70
N LYS A 146 4.19 15.75 -4.43
CA LYS A 146 4.11 14.42 -3.82
C LYS A 146 3.67 14.48 -2.35
N GLY A 147 3.95 15.59 -1.66
CA GLY A 147 3.57 15.82 -0.26
C GLY A 147 4.28 14.90 0.73
N LEU A 148 5.49 14.43 0.39
CA LEU A 148 6.35 13.63 1.27
C LEU A 148 7.61 14.40 1.63
N THR A 149 7.94 14.46 2.92
CA THR A 149 9.22 14.97 3.39
C THR A 149 10.26 13.85 3.50
N LYS A 150 11.54 14.23 3.64
CA LYS A 150 12.61 13.26 3.91
C LYS A 150 12.35 12.55 5.23
N GLU A 151 11.89 13.27 6.25
CA GLU A 151 11.56 12.76 7.58
C GLU A 151 10.45 11.70 7.51
N ASN A 152 9.38 11.94 6.73
CA ASN A 152 8.32 10.95 6.52
C ASN A 152 8.85 9.65 5.92
N ILE A 153 9.78 9.77 4.95
CA ILE A 153 10.38 8.60 4.30
C ILE A 153 11.25 7.82 5.28
N MET A 154 12.07 8.53 6.05
CA MET A 154 12.96 7.92 7.03
C MET A 154 12.17 7.26 8.16
N ASP A 155 11.15 7.94 8.71
CA ASP A 155 10.30 7.41 9.78
C ASP A 155 9.51 6.17 9.31
N GLY A 156 8.91 6.22 8.12
CA GLY A 156 8.20 5.08 7.56
C GLY A 156 9.10 3.88 7.30
N ALA A 157 10.32 4.10 6.79
CA ALA A 157 11.31 3.04 6.58
C ALA A 157 11.78 2.45 7.93
N LEU A 158 12.06 3.29 8.93
CA LEU A 158 12.45 2.85 10.27
C LEU A 158 11.33 2.01 10.93
N LYS A 159 10.07 2.45 10.81
CA LYS A 159 8.92 1.69 11.30
C LYS A 159 8.83 0.32 10.61
N ALA A 160 9.03 0.27 9.29
CA ALA A 160 9.04 -0.98 8.55
C ALA A 160 10.13 -1.95 9.07
N PHE A 161 11.37 -1.49 9.20
CA PHE A 161 12.46 -2.32 9.70
C PHE A 161 12.26 -2.77 11.15
N LYS A 162 11.77 -1.89 12.03
CA LYS A 162 11.39 -2.26 13.41
C LYS A 162 10.24 -3.27 13.45
N GLY A 163 9.35 -3.23 12.47
CA GLY A 163 8.27 -4.19 12.28
C GLY A 163 8.71 -5.54 11.70
N GLY A 164 10.02 -5.75 11.48
CA GLY A 164 10.59 -7.03 11.03
C GLY A 164 10.66 -7.20 9.51
N TRP A 165 10.54 -6.12 8.73
CA TRP A 165 10.82 -6.19 7.29
C TRP A 165 12.33 -6.11 7.03
N ASP A 166 12.85 -7.07 6.27
CA ASP A 166 14.26 -7.09 5.88
C ASP A 166 14.55 -6.23 4.65
N LYS A 167 13.51 -5.90 3.87
CA LYS A 167 13.65 -5.21 2.59
C LYS A 167 12.52 -4.22 2.37
N VAL A 168 12.91 -3.02 1.92
CA VAL A 168 12.01 -1.98 1.43
C VAL A 168 12.39 -1.67 0.00
N LYS A 169 11.42 -1.67 -0.92
CA LYS A 169 11.61 -1.26 -2.30
C LYS A 169 11.19 0.20 -2.45
N LEU A 170 12.06 1.03 -3.01
CA LEU A 170 11.78 2.41 -3.33
C LEU A 170 11.60 2.58 -4.84
N TYR A 171 10.56 3.29 -5.25
CA TYR A 171 10.32 3.67 -6.64
C TYR A 171 10.63 5.15 -6.85
N PHE A 172 11.37 5.41 -7.93
CA PHE A 172 11.72 6.76 -8.38
C PHE A 172 11.37 6.93 -9.85
N MET A 173 11.02 8.15 -10.21
CA MET A 173 10.82 8.60 -11.58
C MET A 173 12.02 9.43 -12.01
N MET A 174 12.43 9.31 -13.26
CA MET A 174 13.42 10.18 -13.92
C MET A 174 12.78 10.88 -15.11
N GLY A 175 13.30 12.07 -15.46
CA GLY A 175 12.73 12.90 -16.52
C GLY A 175 11.53 13.74 -16.06
N LEU A 176 11.44 14.02 -14.77
CA LEU A 176 10.40 14.89 -14.22
C LEU A 176 10.61 16.36 -14.65
N PRO A 177 9.54 17.17 -14.78
CA PRO A 177 9.68 18.59 -15.10
C PRO A 177 10.61 19.32 -14.13
N THR A 178 11.53 20.09 -14.66
CA THR A 178 12.57 20.87 -13.94
C THR A 178 13.59 20.01 -13.17
N GLU A 179 13.71 18.74 -13.49
CA GLU A 179 14.70 17.85 -12.90
C GLU A 179 16.12 18.28 -13.27
N THR A 180 17.04 18.21 -12.32
CA THR A 180 18.46 18.51 -12.49
C THR A 180 19.29 17.27 -12.17
N TYR A 181 20.58 17.29 -12.51
CA TYR A 181 21.51 16.22 -12.13
C TYR A 181 21.59 16.02 -10.60
N ASP A 182 21.47 17.09 -9.82
CA ASP A 182 21.46 17.02 -8.35
C ASP A 182 20.20 16.28 -7.84
N ASP A 183 19.07 16.40 -8.54
CA ASP A 183 17.87 15.66 -8.18
C ASP A 183 18.02 14.17 -8.45
N ILE A 184 18.71 13.80 -9.53
CA ILE A 184 19.03 12.41 -9.86
C ILE A 184 20.03 11.84 -8.85
N ALA A 185 21.12 12.58 -8.54
CA ALA A 185 22.08 12.18 -7.50
C ALA A 185 21.39 12.01 -6.14
N GLY A 186 20.43 12.87 -5.81
CA GLY A 186 19.61 12.78 -4.60
C GLY A 186 18.82 11.48 -4.46
N ILE A 187 18.62 10.71 -5.53
CA ILE A 187 18.05 9.36 -5.46
C ILE A 187 19.01 8.43 -4.71
N ALA A 188 20.30 8.49 -5.03
CA ALA A 188 21.32 7.70 -4.36
C ALA A 188 21.42 8.11 -2.87
N ASP A 189 21.50 9.42 -2.60
CA ASP A 189 21.60 9.94 -1.22
C ASP A 189 20.40 9.53 -0.36
N LEU A 190 19.19 9.57 -0.92
CA LEU A 190 17.98 9.16 -0.19
C LEU A 190 17.97 7.64 0.04
N SER A 191 18.40 6.86 -0.92
CA SER A 191 18.45 5.40 -0.83
C SER A 191 19.49 4.95 0.19
N GLU A 192 20.66 5.60 0.22
CA GLU A 192 21.70 5.37 1.22
C GLU A 192 21.19 5.72 2.63
N ALA A 193 20.55 6.88 2.80
CA ALA A 193 19.96 7.28 4.06
C ALA A 193 18.94 6.25 4.58
N VAL A 194 18.06 5.74 3.71
CA VAL A 194 17.10 4.69 4.07
C VAL A 194 17.81 3.38 4.43
N SER A 195 18.85 2.98 3.70
CA SER A 195 19.66 1.80 4.03
C SER A 195 20.31 1.93 5.42
N TYR A 196 20.77 3.13 5.77
CA TYR A 196 21.35 3.40 7.08
C TYR A 196 20.35 3.25 8.23
N THR A 197 19.06 3.53 8.01
CA THR A 197 18.03 3.29 9.04
C THR A 197 17.84 1.81 9.33
N HIS A 198 18.05 0.94 8.34
CA HIS A 198 18.02 -0.51 8.54
C HIS A 198 19.10 -0.96 9.53
N LEU A 199 20.34 -0.51 9.35
CA LEU A 199 21.45 -0.82 10.27
C LEU A 199 21.13 -0.36 11.69
N ARG A 200 20.67 0.88 11.87
CA ARG A 200 20.30 1.41 13.20
C ARG A 200 19.13 0.66 13.86
N ALA A 201 18.19 0.14 13.09
CA ALA A 201 17.08 -0.64 13.65
C ALA A 201 17.56 -1.96 14.29
N HIS A 202 18.64 -2.55 13.76
CA HIS A 202 19.22 -3.78 14.29
C HIS A 202 20.25 -3.54 15.40
N GLU A 203 20.96 -2.41 15.40
CA GLU A 203 21.94 -2.08 16.46
C GLU A 203 21.29 -1.88 17.83
N THR A 204 20.04 -1.43 17.89
CA THR A 204 19.33 -1.25 19.18
C THR A 204 18.88 -2.55 19.84
N THR A 205 18.98 -3.69 19.16
CA THR A 205 18.66 -5.01 19.72
C THR A 205 19.88 -5.74 20.32
N LEU A 206 21.09 -5.20 20.14
CA LEU A 206 22.34 -5.80 20.64
C LEU A 206 22.82 -5.20 21.98
N HIS A 207 22.08 -4.27 22.58
CA HIS A 207 22.45 -3.61 23.84
C HIS A 207 21.42 -3.81 24.98
N LEU A 208 20.72 -4.96 25.00
CA LEU A 208 19.94 -5.39 26.17
C LEU A 208 20.38 -6.77 26.64
#